data_e00aeba6800e396fc1117d9bad3e6d14
#
_entry.id   e00aeba6800e396fc1117d9bad3e6d14
#
_cell.length_a   1.000
_cell.length_b   1.000
_cell.length_c   1.000
_cell.angle_alpha   90.00
_cell.angle_beta   90.00
_cell.angle_gamma   90.00
#
_symmetry.space_group_name_H-M   'P 1'
#
loop_
_entity.id
_entity.type
_entity.pdbx_description
1 polymer ?
#
loop_
_entity_poly.entity_id
_entity_poly.type
_entity_poly.pdbx_seq_one_letter_code
_entity_poly.pdbx_strand_id
1 'polypeptide(L)'
;MKILNNKFYVTTPIYYPSGKFHIGTAYTTVLADTMKRYHQLKGEDSYMLTGTDEHGQKIQGIAEKSGKTPKEYVDEMAAQAKELWAKMEIHYDDFIQTTEERHTKVVQKIFDKFMEQGDIYKGEYEGWYCVPCETYFTETQLVDGKCPDCGREVKLMKEEAYFFNMKKYVDKLVKYYDEHPDFIKPAFRKNEMINNFIKPGLEDLCVTRTSFDWGIKVLKDPKHVIYVWLDALTNYLTALGYMSDDDTLLKKYWPADLQIVGKDIARFHLIYWPIFLMALDLPLPKTILVHNWIMMKDGKMSKSKGNVIYPETLIDRYGLDPTRYFLLREMPVNQDGIFSPEAFVERYNFDLCNDLSNLVNRTVSMVNKYFEGNVPEYNGTPNVVDKELEDYATEKIKKFEEKLNDYEIANALQEIWDLIARTNKYIDETMPWSLAKEEKIEELKSTMYHLIENLRKIAILIKPFMTDTANNILRQIGIVDTDKIRWNDIYPYDTLKDIKVIEKGEPIFMRLKVDEEVEYLKSVMKK
;
A
#
# COMPACT_ATOMS: atom_id res chain seq x y z
N MET A 1 -31.72 -9.37 -11.64
CA MET A 1 -30.59 -9.12 -10.73
C MET A 1 -29.34 -9.01 -11.57
N LYS A 2 -28.84 -7.80 -11.85
CA LYS A 2 -27.51 -7.65 -12.48
C LYS A 2 -26.51 -8.15 -11.44
N ILE A 3 -25.82 -9.24 -11.75
CA ILE A 3 -24.57 -9.60 -11.06
C ILE A 3 -23.62 -8.45 -11.40
N LEU A 4 -23.55 -7.45 -10.52
CA LEU A 4 -22.44 -6.52 -10.51
C LEU A 4 -21.19 -7.40 -10.29
N ASN A 5 -20.31 -7.43 -11.27
CA ASN A 5 -19.00 -8.03 -11.16
C ASN A 5 -18.24 -7.25 -10.08
N ASN A 6 -18.45 -7.62 -8.83
CA ASN A 6 -17.85 -6.99 -7.66
C ASN A 6 -16.42 -7.53 -7.54
N LYS A 7 -15.55 -7.06 -8.42
CA LYS A 7 -14.13 -7.40 -8.41
C LYS A 7 -13.30 -6.19 -8.00
N PHE A 8 -12.16 -6.44 -7.37
CA PHE A 8 -11.16 -5.43 -7.07
C PHE A 8 -9.76 -5.95 -7.39
N TYR A 9 -9.07 -5.30 -8.33
CA TYR A 9 -7.70 -5.63 -8.69
C TYR A 9 -6.76 -4.51 -8.30
N VAL A 10 -5.83 -4.81 -7.38
CA VAL A 10 -4.81 -3.89 -6.90
C VAL A 10 -3.40 -4.40 -7.19
N THR A 11 -2.50 -3.50 -7.55
CA THR A 11 -1.10 -3.85 -7.78
C THR A 11 -0.15 -2.96 -7.00
N THR A 12 0.98 -3.54 -6.58
CA THR A 12 2.19 -2.78 -6.25
C THR A 12 3.02 -2.58 -7.51
N PRO A 13 4.08 -1.73 -7.51
CA PRO A 13 5.14 -1.91 -8.48
C PRO A 13 5.85 -3.24 -8.23
N ILE A 14 6.52 -3.76 -9.23
CA ILE A 14 7.51 -4.82 -9.00
C ILE A 14 8.80 -4.19 -8.48
N TYR A 15 9.38 -4.79 -7.45
CA TYR A 15 10.49 -4.19 -6.72
C TYR A 15 11.83 -4.55 -7.31
N TYR A 16 12.69 -3.55 -7.47
CA TYR A 16 14.05 -3.74 -7.96
C TYR A 16 14.93 -4.37 -6.87
N PRO A 17 15.41 -5.62 -7.02
CA PRO A 17 16.01 -6.39 -5.93
C PRO A 17 17.50 -6.05 -5.73
N SER A 18 17.83 -4.76 -5.60
CA SER A 18 19.20 -4.29 -5.42
C SER A 18 19.73 -4.38 -3.97
N GLY A 19 18.94 -4.94 -3.07
CA GLY A 19 19.29 -5.15 -1.67
C GLY A 19 18.06 -5.44 -0.80
N LYS A 20 18.30 -5.71 0.49
CA LYS A 20 17.24 -6.02 1.46
C LYS A 20 16.19 -4.91 1.51
N PHE A 21 14.91 -5.28 1.55
CA PHE A 21 13.79 -4.36 1.58
C PHE A 21 13.64 -3.71 2.96
N HIS A 22 13.46 -2.41 2.97
CA HIS A 22 13.25 -1.59 4.18
C HIS A 22 11.81 -1.11 4.29
N ILE A 23 11.47 -0.38 5.36
CA ILE A 23 10.09 0.10 5.58
C ILE A 23 9.53 0.92 4.41
N GLY A 24 10.36 1.63 3.65
CA GLY A 24 9.92 2.38 2.47
C GLY A 24 9.41 1.48 1.35
N THR A 25 10.05 0.32 1.13
CA THR A 25 9.57 -0.70 0.18
C THR A 25 8.30 -1.38 0.71
N ALA A 26 8.30 -1.74 2.01
CA ALA A 26 7.16 -2.40 2.64
C ALA A 26 5.91 -1.54 2.66
N TYR A 27 6.04 -0.21 2.75
CA TYR A 27 4.92 0.72 2.80
C TYR A 27 3.95 0.57 1.63
N THR A 28 4.45 0.55 0.40
CA THR A 28 3.61 0.35 -0.80
C THR A 28 2.82 -0.95 -0.73
N THR A 29 3.47 -2.04 -0.30
CA THR A 29 2.85 -3.36 -0.20
C THR A 29 1.78 -3.40 0.89
N VAL A 30 2.03 -2.75 2.03
CA VAL A 30 1.05 -2.64 3.13
C VAL A 30 -0.17 -1.81 2.70
N LEU A 31 0.03 -0.73 1.92
CA LEU A 31 -1.09 0.03 1.35
C LEU A 31 -1.97 -0.85 0.45
N ALA A 32 -1.35 -1.60 -0.48
CA ALA A 32 -2.07 -2.47 -1.41
C ALA A 32 -2.83 -3.60 -0.69
N ASP A 33 -2.17 -4.27 0.26
CA ASP A 33 -2.77 -5.32 1.07
C ASP A 33 -3.93 -4.79 1.93
N THR A 34 -3.80 -3.60 2.49
CA THR A 34 -4.88 -2.95 3.25
C THR A 34 -6.10 -2.69 2.39
N MET A 35 -5.92 -2.18 1.17
CA MET A 35 -7.01 -1.97 0.23
C MET A 35 -7.65 -3.30 -0.19
N LYS A 36 -6.85 -4.33 -0.47
CA LYS A 36 -7.37 -5.68 -0.74
C LYS A 36 -8.23 -6.20 0.42
N ARG A 37 -7.73 -6.14 1.65
CA ARG A 37 -8.47 -6.60 2.85
C ARG A 37 -9.78 -5.83 3.04
N TYR A 38 -9.79 -4.53 2.80
CA TYR A 38 -11.02 -3.73 2.86
C TYR A 38 -12.07 -4.19 1.85
N HIS A 39 -11.67 -4.39 0.61
CA HIS A 39 -12.57 -4.87 -0.45
C HIS A 39 -13.04 -6.31 -0.20
N GLN A 40 -12.17 -7.18 0.34
CA GLN A 40 -12.57 -8.53 0.80
C GLN A 40 -13.61 -8.46 1.92
N LEU A 41 -13.42 -7.56 2.90
CA LEU A 41 -14.39 -7.36 3.98
C LEU A 41 -15.76 -6.90 3.44
N LYS A 42 -15.78 -6.14 2.33
CA LYS A 42 -16.99 -5.78 1.58
C LYS A 42 -17.60 -6.93 0.78
N GLY A 43 -16.93 -8.09 0.73
CA GLY A 43 -17.38 -9.26 -0.03
C GLY A 43 -17.03 -9.20 -1.52
N GLU A 44 -16.09 -8.36 -1.93
CA GLU A 44 -15.62 -8.26 -3.30
C GLU A 44 -14.57 -9.33 -3.60
N ASP A 45 -14.56 -9.84 -4.83
CA ASP A 45 -13.55 -10.78 -5.32
C ASP A 45 -12.26 -10.00 -5.64
N SER A 46 -11.34 -10.00 -4.68
CA SER A 46 -10.14 -9.15 -4.71
C SER A 46 -8.91 -9.92 -5.12
N TYR A 47 -8.12 -9.33 -6.02
CA TYR A 47 -6.86 -9.87 -6.52
C TYR A 47 -5.72 -8.86 -6.33
N MET A 48 -4.57 -9.31 -5.82
CA MET A 48 -3.40 -8.48 -5.60
C MET A 48 -2.18 -9.06 -6.30
N LEU A 49 -1.52 -8.24 -7.11
CA LEU A 49 -0.26 -8.54 -7.78
C LEU A 49 0.89 -7.76 -7.14
N THR A 50 1.99 -8.45 -6.90
CA THR A 50 3.30 -7.89 -6.55
C THR A 50 4.40 -8.67 -7.27
N GLY A 51 5.67 -8.33 -7.08
CA GLY A 51 6.77 -9.06 -7.71
C GLY A 51 8.11 -8.35 -7.66
N THR A 52 9.04 -8.84 -8.48
CA THR A 52 10.41 -8.31 -8.60
C THR A 52 10.76 -7.98 -10.04
N ASP A 53 11.41 -6.80 -10.22
CA ASP A 53 12.00 -6.34 -11.48
C ASP A 53 13.49 -6.74 -11.48
N GLU A 54 13.82 -7.76 -12.26
CA GLU A 54 15.04 -8.54 -12.07
C GLU A 54 16.13 -8.31 -13.13
N HIS A 55 15.82 -7.53 -14.17
CA HIS A 55 16.75 -7.29 -15.27
C HIS A 55 17.55 -6.00 -15.10
N GLY A 56 18.55 -5.80 -15.97
CA GLY A 56 19.32 -4.58 -16.08
C GLY A 56 20.77 -4.65 -15.65
N GLN A 57 21.53 -3.65 -16.06
CA GLN A 57 22.98 -3.57 -15.86
C GLN A 57 23.38 -3.56 -14.37
N LYS A 58 22.57 -2.89 -13.54
CA LYS A 58 22.87 -2.77 -12.10
C LYS A 58 22.77 -4.11 -11.39
N ILE A 59 21.74 -4.93 -11.71
CA ILE A 59 21.58 -6.28 -11.15
C ILE A 59 22.73 -7.16 -11.60
N GLN A 60 23.08 -7.14 -12.90
CA GLN A 60 24.21 -7.87 -13.42
C GLN A 60 25.50 -7.53 -12.63
N GLY A 61 25.78 -6.24 -12.45
CA GLY A 61 26.99 -5.81 -11.72
C GLY A 61 26.97 -6.13 -10.22
N ILE A 62 25.80 -6.22 -9.57
CA ILE A 62 25.70 -6.65 -8.16
C ILE A 62 25.92 -8.16 -8.06
N ALA A 63 25.34 -8.95 -8.94
CA ALA A 63 25.50 -10.39 -8.97
C ALA A 63 26.97 -10.78 -9.18
N GLU A 64 27.64 -10.17 -10.16
CA GLU A 64 29.08 -10.37 -10.43
C GLU A 64 29.94 -10.07 -9.20
N LYS A 65 29.70 -8.95 -8.50
CA LYS A 65 30.40 -8.58 -7.26
C LYS A 65 30.14 -9.56 -6.12
N SER A 66 29.01 -10.24 -6.14
CA SER A 66 28.62 -11.25 -5.15
C SER A 66 29.12 -12.65 -5.50
N GLY A 67 29.80 -12.82 -6.64
CA GLY A 67 30.26 -14.11 -7.13
C GLY A 67 29.16 -15.06 -7.58
N LYS A 68 28.00 -14.50 -7.97
CA LYS A 68 26.79 -15.24 -8.40
C LYS A 68 26.46 -14.91 -9.85
N THR A 69 25.75 -15.82 -10.51
CA THR A 69 25.04 -15.46 -11.74
C THR A 69 23.90 -14.51 -11.43
N PRO A 70 23.49 -13.64 -12.38
CA PRO A 70 22.34 -12.77 -12.17
C PRO A 70 21.06 -13.53 -11.77
N LYS A 71 20.81 -14.70 -12.36
CA LYS A 71 19.63 -15.53 -12.03
C LYS A 71 19.67 -16.05 -10.60
N GLU A 72 20.80 -16.60 -10.14
CA GLU A 72 20.93 -17.03 -8.75
C GLU A 72 20.73 -15.89 -7.76
N TYR A 73 21.25 -14.71 -8.08
CA TYR A 73 21.11 -13.53 -7.24
C TYR A 73 19.64 -13.08 -7.12
N VAL A 74 18.92 -12.96 -8.24
CA VAL A 74 17.53 -12.48 -8.21
C VAL A 74 16.56 -13.49 -7.61
N ASP A 75 16.80 -14.80 -7.80
CA ASP A 75 16.00 -15.86 -7.16
C ASP A 75 16.13 -15.81 -5.63
N GLU A 76 17.33 -15.59 -5.12
CA GLU A 76 17.56 -15.43 -3.68
C GLU A 76 16.87 -14.16 -3.14
N MET A 77 16.95 -13.07 -3.88
CA MET A 77 16.27 -11.82 -3.47
C MET A 77 14.75 -11.94 -3.52
N ALA A 78 14.22 -12.63 -4.52
CA ALA A 78 12.78 -12.90 -4.61
C ALA A 78 12.30 -13.80 -3.46
N ALA A 79 13.11 -14.80 -3.06
CA ALA A 79 12.81 -15.64 -1.90
C ALA A 79 12.77 -14.80 -0.61
N GLN A 80 13.75 -13.91 -0.38
CA GLN A 80 13.77 -12.99 0.76
C GLN A 80 12.55 -12.05 0.77
N ALA A 81 12.13 -11.56 -0.41
CA ALA A 81 10.93 -10.74 -0.51
C ALA A 81 9.67 -11.53 -0.10
N LYS A 82 9.52 -12.75 -0.58
CA LYS A 82 8.39 -13.63 -0.22
C LYS A 82 8.38 -13.96 1.28
N GLU A 83 9.53 -14.21 1.88
CA GLU A 83 9.66 -14.42 3.34
C GLU A 83 9.23 -13.17 4.13
N LEU A 84 9.67 -11.98 3.68
CA LEU A 84 9.25 -10.74 4.30
C LEU A 84 7.73 -10.52 4.18
N TRP A 85 7.16 -10.74 3.00
CA TRP A 85 5.71 -10.62 2.80
C TRP A 85 4.93 -11.63 3.64
N ALA A 86 5.42 -12.86 3.78
CA ALA A 86 4.81 -13.85 4.68
C ALA A 86 4.84 -13.37 6.14
N LYS A 87 5.98 -12.84 6.61
CA LYS A 87 6.11 -12.27 7.97
C LYS A 87 5.22 -11.05 8.21
N MET A 88 4.95 -10.28 7.16
CA MET A 88 4.05 -9.12 7.18
C MET A 88 2.58 -9.49 6.94
N GLU A 89 2.28 -10.78 6.76
CA GLU A 89 0.94 -11.29 6.41
C GLU A 89 0.34 -10.58 5.19
N ILE A 90 1.17 -10.37 4.17
CA ILE A 90 0.72 -9.83 2.89
C ILE A 90 0.08 -10.95 2.08
N HIS A 91 -1.18 -10.79 1.74
CA HIS A 91 -1.96 -11.79 1.00
C HIS A 91 -2.06 -11.43 -0.48
N TYR A 92 -0.92 -11.52 -1.20
CA TYR A 92 -0.93 -11.40 -2.67
C TYR A 92 -1.42 -12.71 -3.33
N ASP A 93 -1.99 -12.58 -4.53
CA ASP A 93 -2.49 -13.73 -5.31
C ASP A 93 -1.46 -14.20 -6.33
N ASP A 94 -0.63 -13.29 -6.85
CA ASP A 94 0.51 -13.62 -7.70
C ASP A 94 1.73 -12.78 -7.34
N PHE A 95 2.90 -13.43 -7.42
CA PHE A 95 4.21 -12.80 -7.27
C PHE A 95 4.99 -13.03 -8.55
N ILE A 96 4.98 -12.04 -9.46
CA ILE A 96 5.65 -12.14 -10.75
C ILE A 96 7.13 -11.79 -10.66
N GLN A 97 7.99 -12.60 -11.27
CA GLN A 97 9.41 -12.32 -11.51
C GLN A 97 9.59 -12.03 -13.00
N THR A 98 10.25 -10.93 -13.36
CA THR A 98 10.43 -10.59 -14.79
C THR A 98 11.31 -11.60 -15.53
N THR A 99 12.05 -12.45 -14.82
CA THR A 99 12.81 -13.57 -15.40
C THR A 99 11.97 -14.81 -15.71
N GLU A 100 10.68 -14.84 -15.34
CA GLU A 100 9.81 -15.96 -15.67
C GLU A 100 9.55 -16.06 -17.18
N GLU A 101 9.49 -17.27 -17.69
CA GLU A 101 9.26 -17.54 -19.12
C GLU A 101 7.93 -16.96 -19.61
N ARG A 102 6.86 -17.01 -18.76
CA ARG A 102 5.55 -16.42 -19.10
C ARG A 102 5.66 -14.91 -19.36
N HIS A 103 6.50 -14.21 -18.59
CA HIS A 103 6.73 -12.79 -18.75
C HIS A 103 7.60 -12.50 -19.99
N THR A 104 8.74 -13.15 -20.09
CA THR A 104 9.67 -12.99 -21.24
C THR A 104 8.96 -13.15 -22.58
N LYS A 105 8.15 -14.20 -22.74
CA LYS A 105 7.41 -14.46 -24.00
C LYS A 105 6.42 -13.34 -24.35
N VAL A 106 5.72 -12.81 -23.36
CA VAL A 106 4.72 -11.76 -23.60
C VAL A 106 5.40 -10.43 -23.91
N VAL A 107 6.47 -10.07 -23.22
CA VAL A 107 7.26 -8.86 -23.52
C VAL A 107 7.79 -8.89 -24.95
N GLN A 108 8.32 -10.04 -25.39
CA GLN A 108 8.79 -10.21 -26.77
C GLN A 108 7.66 -10.04 -27.80
N LYS A 109 6.49 -10.63 -27.55
CA LYS A 109 5.31 -10.46 -28.41
C LYS A 109 4.83 -9.01 -28.48
N ILE A 110 4.84 -8.29 -27.35
CA ILE A 110 4.48 -6.87 -27.29
C ILE A 110 5.48 -6.03 -28.09
N PHE A 111 6.78 -6.29 -27.94
CA PHE A 111 7.81 -5.60 -28.70
C PHE A 111 7.63 -5.81 -30.22
N ASP A 112 7.44 -7.04 -30.65
CA ASP A 112 7.18 -7.38 -32.06
C ASP A 112 5.91 -6.71 -32.59
N LYS A 113 4.82 -6.69 -31.80
CA LYS A 113 3.58 -5.99 -32.15
C LYS A 113 3.81 -4.49 -32.35
N PHE A 114 4.55 -3.83 -31.48
CA PHE A 114 4.88 -2.41 -31.63
C PHE A 114 5.75 -2.13 -32.85
N MET A 115 6.67 -3.05 -33.19
CA MET A 115 7.44 -2.98 -34.44
C MET A 115 6.53 -3.07 -35.67
N GLU A 116 5.60 -4.02 -35.70
CA GLU A 116 4.66 -4.24 -36.80
C GLU A 116 3.69 -3.05 -36.98
N GLN A 117 3.32 -2.39 -35.90
CA GLN A 117 2.47 -1.19 -35.92
C GLN A 117 3.24 0.08 -36.31
N GLY A 118 4.57 0.03 -36.40
CA GLY A 118 5.43 1.19 -36.63
C GLY A 118 5.52 2.12 -35.40
N ASP A 119 5.15 1.66 -34.22
CA ASP A 119 5.31 2.39 -32.96
C ASP A 119 6.74 2.28 -32.43
N ILE A 120 7.46 1.20 -32.76
CA ILE A 120 8.89 1.05 -32.52
C ILE A 120 9.65 1.13 -33.85
N TYR A 121 10.71 1.90 -33.86
CA TYR A 121 11.62 2.06 -35.00
C TYR A 121 13.07 2.06 -34.57
N LYS A 122 13.99 1.73 -35.48
CA LYS A 122 15.43 1.67 -35.22
C LYS A 122 16.09 3.02 -35.52
N GLY A 123 17.00 3.42 -34.63
CA GLY A 123 17.76 4.68 -34.78
C GLY A 123 19.08 4.62 -34.01
N GLU A 124 19.79 5.75 -33.97
CA GLU A 124 20.96 5.94 -33.15
C GLU A 124 20.62 6.86 -31.99
N TYR A 125 21.07 6.51 -30.80
CA TYR A 125 20.91 7.32 -29.62
C TYR A 125 22.26 7.82 -29.10
N GLU A 126 22.31 9.11 -28.80
CA GLU A 126 23.40 9.72 -28.07
C GLU A 126 22.82 10.50 -26.90
N GLY A 127 23.25 10.19 -25.68
CA GLY A 127 22.70 10.83 -24.50
C GLY A 127 23.49 10.52 -23.22
N TRP A 128 23.18 11.27 -22.19
CA TRP A 128 23.80 11.14 -20.88
C TRP A 128 23.13 10.04 -20.05
N TYR A 129 23.80 8.91 -19.89
CA TYR A 129 23.24 7.73 -19.20
C TYR A 129 23.63 7.70 -17.73
N CYS A 130 22.64 7.58 -16.87
CA CYS A 130 22.81 7.33 -15.45
C CYS A 130 22.70 5.82 -15.18
N VAL A 131 23.81 5.15 -14.89
CA VAL A 131 23.83 3.71 -14.60
C VAL A 131 22.96 3.34 -13.39
N PRO A 132 22.99 4.10 -12.26
CA PRO A 132 22.18 3.75 -11.10
C PRO A 132 20.66 3.91 -11.29
N CYS A 133 20.23 4.81 -12.18
CA CYS A 133 18.81 5.04 -12.49
C CYS A 133 18.36 4.32 -13.77
N GLU A 134 19.34 3.74 -14.50
CA GLU A 134 19.12 3.11 -15.81
C GLU A 134 18.33 4.01 -16.78
N THR A 135 18.62 5.31 -16.74
CA THR A 135 17.88 6.34 -17.49
C THR A 135 18.83 7.22 -18.27
N TYR A 136 18.44 7.53 -19.50
CA TYR A 136 19.08 8.54 -20.31
C TYR A 136 18.49 9.92 -20.07
N PHE A 137 19.35 10.93 -20.19
CA PHE A 137 18.98 12.34 -20.10
C PHE A 137 19.59 13.11 -21.27
N THR A 138 18.89 14.12 -21.73
CA THR A 138 19.49 15.15 -22.58
C THR A 138 20.40 16.05 -21.73
N GLU A 139 21.34 16.72 -22.36
CA GLU A 139 22.22 17.67 -21.66
C GLU A 139 21.45 18.73 -20.85
N THR A 140 20.31 19.19 -21.42
CA THR A 140 19.44 20.19 -20.80
C THR A 140 18.68 19.68 -19.57
N GLN A 141 18.55 18.37 -19.42
CA GLN A 141 17.90 17.76 -18.27
C GLN A 141 18.85 17.53 -17.08
N LEU A 142 20.16 17.63 -17.30
CA LEU A 142 21.14 17.46 -16.24
C LEU A 142 21.09 18.64 -15.27
N VAL A 143 21.29 18.35 -13.98
CA VAL A 143 21.45 19.34 -12.93
C VAL A 143 22.92 19.35 -12.51
N ASP A 144 23.60 20.47 -12.75
CA ASP A 144 25.05 20.60 -12.52
C ASP A 144 25.90 19.50 -13.20
N GLY A 145 25.48 19.07 -14.41
CA GLY A 145 26.14 18.00 -15.17
C GLY A 145 25.91 16.58 -14.62
N LYS A 146 24.95 16.43 -13.70
CA LYS A 146 24.63 15.17 -13.03
C LYS A 146 23.18 14.73 -13.25
N CYS A 147 22.89 13.49 -12.92
CA CYS A 147 21.55 12.92 -13.00
C CYS A 147 20.55 13.73 -12.16
N PRO A 148 19.45 14.22 -12.74
CA PRO A 148 18.46 15.01 -12.02
C PRO A 148 17.72 14.19 -10.95
N ASP A 149 17.60 12.86 -11.14
CA ASP A 149 16.84 12.00 -10.24
C ASP A 149 17.64 11.57 -9.00
N CYS A 150 18.94 11.30 -9.16
CA CYS A 150 19.74 10.75 -8.05
C CYS A 150 21.02 11.55 -7.72
N GLY A 151 21.34 12.62 -8.47
CA GLY A 151 22.49 13.48 -8.26
C GLY A 151 23.87 12.85 -8.56
N ARG A 152 23.89 11.64 -9.16
CA ARG A 152 25.14 10.92 -9.50
C ARG A 152 25.65 11.30 -10.87
N GLU A 153 26.91 10.98 -11.13
CA GLU A 153 27.54 11.22 -12.42
C GLU A 153 26.88 10.41 -13.53
N VAL A 154 26.81 11.02 -14.71
CA VAL A 154 26.30 10.42 -15.94
C VAL A 154 27.41 10.29 -16.97
N LYS A 155 27.26 9.35 -17.92
CA LYS A 155 28.21 9.11 -19.00
C LYS A 155 27.55 9.38 -20.33
N LEU A 156 28.22 10.13 -21.23
CA LEU A 156 27.75 10.25 -22.59
C LEU A 156 27.93 8.88 -23.29
N MET A 157 26.84 8.36 -23.83
CA MET A 157 26.82 7.08 -24.54
C MET A 157 26.16 7.27 -25.90
N LYS A 158 26.73 6.61 -26.90
CA LYS A 158 26.17 6.54 -28.25
C LYS A 158 26.03 5.08 -28.64
N GLU A 159 24.81 4.67 -28.98
CA GLU A 159 24.53 3.30 -29.40
C GLU A 159 23.38 3.23 -30.41
N GLU A 160 23.38 2.18 -31.24
CA GLU A 160 22.22 1.80 -32.03
C GLU A 160 21.13 1.31 -31.08
N ALA A 161 19.91 1.80 -31.25
CA ALA A 161 18.82 1.44 -30.38
C ALA A 161 17.47 1.45 -31.09
N TYR A 162 16.48 0.86 -30.48
CA TYR A 162 15.09 0.98 -30.90
C TYR A 162 14.37 2.03 -30.04
N PHE A 163 13.48 2.80 -30.68
CA PHE A 163 12.73 3.87 -30.05
C PHE A 163 11.24 3.64 -30.18
N PHE A 164 10.51 3.89 -29.11
CA PHE A 164 9.06 3.93 -29.13
C PHE A 164 8.57 5.37 -29.38
N ASN A 165 7.66 5.55 -30.34
CA ASN A 165 7.12 6.84 -30.73
C ASN A 165 6.10 7.36 -29.69
N MET A 166 6.62 7.95 -28.62
CA MET A 166 5.82 8.51 -27.53
C MET A 166 4.96 9.68 -28.01
N LYS A 167 5.50 10.51 -28.93
CA LYS A 167 4.87 11.73 -29.41
C LYS A 167 3.50 11.48 -30.07
N LYS A 168 3.34 10.34 -30.73
CA LYS A 168 2.08 9.89 -31.34
C LYS A 168 0.88 9.85 -30.38
N TYR A 169 1.12 9.65 -29.10
CA TYR A 169 0.09 9.40 -28.10
C TYR A 169 -0.14 10.55 -27.10
N VAL A 170 0.65 11.63 -27.17
CA VAL A 170 0.62 12.73 -26.19
C VAL A 170 -0.76 13.38 -26.09
N ASP A 171 -1.35 13.76 -27.23
CA ASP A 171 -2.66 14.41 -27.23
C ASP A 171 -3.76 13.50 -26.67
N LYS A 172 -3.70 12.20 -26.98
CA LYS A 172 -4.63 11.20 -26.47
C LYS A 172 -4.48 11.04 -24.95
N LEU A 173 -3.25 11.06 -24.45
CA LEU A 173 -2.95 10.98 -23.02
C LEU A 173 -3.47 12.20 -22.25
N VAL A 174 -3.19 13.41 -22.74
CA VAL A 174 -3.65 14.66 -22.10
C VAL A 174 -5.18 14.72 -22.08
N LYS A 175 -5.81 14.38 -23.20
CA LYS A 175 -7.28 14.28 -23.26
C LYS A 175 -7.83 13.27 -22.26
N TYR A 176 -7.19 12.10 -22.12
CA TYR A 176 -7.60 11.09 -21.14
C TYR A 176 -7.51 11.62 -19.71
N TYR A 177 -6.45 12.35 -19.36
CA TYR A 177 -6.32 12.97 -18.04
C TYR A 177 -7.43 13.97 -17.74
N ASP A 178 -7.91 14.70 -18.76
CA ASP A 178 -8.97 15.69 -18.58
C ASP A 178 -10.35 15.03 -18.44
N GLU A 179 -10.58 13.95 -19.16
CA GLU A 179 -11.84 13.19 -19.12
C GLU A 179 -11.96 12.27 -17.90
N HIS A 180 -10.82 11.91 -17.24
CA HIS A 180 -10.77 10.98 -16.11
C HIS A 180 -10.06 11.59 -14.89
N PRO A 181 -10.71 12.50 -14.15
CA PRO A 181 -10.07 13.23 -13.04
C PRO A 181 -9.61 12.33 -11.89
N ASP A 182 -10.18 11.12 -11.75
CA ASP A 182 -9.81 10.14 -10.72
C ASP A 182 -8.69 9.18 -11.15
N PHE A 183 -8.23 9.29 -12.39
CA PHE A 183 -7.15 8.42 -12.89
C PHE A 183 -5.84 8.59 -12.13
N ILE A 184 -5.52 9.82 -11.70
CA ILE A 184 -4.28 10.14 -10.97
C ILE A 184 -4.62 10.67 -9.57
N LYS A 185 -4.14 9.98 -8.54
CA LYS A 185 -4.23 10.41 -7.15
C LYS A 185 -2.82 10.51 -6.52
N PRO A 186 -2.51 11.55 -5.74
CA PRO A 186 -3.28 12.80 -5.59
C PRO A 186 -3.32 13.63 -6.88
N ALA A 187 -4.36 14.44 -7.05
CA ALA A 187 -4.63 15.17 -8.29
C ALA A 187 -3.50 16.13 -8.76
N PHE A 188 -2.69 16.66 -7.81
CA PHE A 188 -1.57 17.55 -8.16
C PHE A 188 -0.48 16.85 -8.99
N ARG A 189 -0.38 15.52 -8.94
CA ARG A 189 0.57 14.74 -9.75
C ARG A 189 0.31 14.85 -11.25
N LYS A 190 -0.95 15.03 -11.64
CA LYS A 190 -1.30 15.34 -13.05
C LYS A 190 -0.57 16.60 -13.54
N ASN A 191 -0.63 17.68 -12.75
CA ASN A 191 0.02 18.95 -13.11
C ASN A 191 1.55 18.80 -13.16
N GLU A 192 2.13 18.02 -12.25
CA GLU A 192 3.56 17.69 -12.26
C GLU A 192 3.96 17.00 -13.56
N MET A 193 3.23 15.98 -14.00
CA MET A 193 3.50 15.27 -15.26
C MET A 193 3.37 16.19 -16.47
N ILE A 194 2.31 16.98 -16.52
CA ILE A 194 2.07 17.91 -17.62
C ILE A 194 3.17 18.97 -17.70
N ASN A 195 3.48 19.64 -16.60
CA ASN A 195 4.41 20.77 -16.59
C ASN A 195 5.88 20.36 -16.78
N ASN A 196 6.28 19.24 -16.15
CA ASN A 196 7.69 18.84 -16.13
C ASN A 196 8.10 17.96 -17.31
N PHE A 197 7.16 17.23 -17.93
CA PHE A 197 7.50 16.23 -18.95
C PHE A 197 6.75 16.43 -20.27
N ILE A 198 5.47 16.78 -20.25
CA ILE A 198 4.66 16.86 -21.46
C ILE A 198 4.82 18.22 -22.16
N LYS A 199 4.65 19.34 -21.45
CA LYS A 199 4.78 20.69 -22.03
C LYS A 199 6.16 21.02 -22.61
N PRO A 200 7.28 20.58 -21.99
CA PRO A 200 8.60 20.79 -22.60
C PRO A 200 8.82 20.01 -23.90
N GLY A 201 7.95 19.05 -24.18
CA GLY A 201 8.03 18.16 -25.33
C GLY A 201 8.48 16.75 -24.88
N LEU A 202 7.58 15.79 -25.00
CA LEU A 202 7.91 14.39 -24.70
C LEU A 202 8.75 13.82 -25.83
N GLU A 203 9.96 13.34 -25.51
CA GLU A 203 10.82 12.67 -26.49
C GLU A 203 10.44 11.19 -26.65
N ASP A 204 10.80 10.62 -27.82
CA ASP A 204 10.61 9.20 -28.06
C ASP A 204 11.48 8.37 -27.11
N LEU A 205 10.92 7.29 -26.60
CA LEU A 205 11.58 6.48 -25.58
C LEU A 205 12.51 5.45 -26.22
N CYS A 206 13.78 5.49 -25.85
CA CYS A 206 14.71 4.43 -26.19
C CYS A 206 14.35 3.13 -25.45
N VAL A 207 13.95 2.08 -26.18
CA VAL A 207 13.39 0.84 -25.63
C VAL A 207 14.31 -0.38 -25.76
N THR A 208 15.57 -0.18 -26.14
CA THR A 208 16.59 -1.26 -26.12
C THR A 208 17.95 -0.76 -25.66
N ARG A 209 18.82 -1.71 -25.30
CA ARG A 209 20.22 -1.51 -24.94
C ARG A 209 21.08 -2.57 -25.60
N THR A 210 22.35 -2.24 -25.86
CA THR A 210 23.39 -3.17 -26.32
C THR A 210 24.60 -3.25 -25.37
N SER A 211 24.60 -2.42 -24.32
CA SER A 211 25.72 -2.27 -23.39
C SER A 211 25.81 -3.33 -22.30
N PHE A 212 24.80 -4.19 -22.17
CA PHE A 212 24.76 -5.33 -21.22
C PHE A 212 23.88 -6.46 -21.77
N ASP A 213 24.00 -7.65 -21.18
CA ASP A 213 23.33 -8.87 -21.66
C ASP A 213 22.20 -9.37 -20.79
N TRP A 214 22.13 -8.95 -19.53
CA TRP A 214 21.14 -9.42 -18.58
C TRP A 214 19.78 -8.72 -18.79
N GLY A 215 18.90 -9.38 -19.53
CA GLY A 215 17.54 -8.89 -19.85
C GLY A 215 16.92 -9.67 -20.99
N ILE A 216 15.70 -9.29 -21.36
CA ILE A 216 14.92 -9.94 -22.41
C ILE A 216 15.47 -9.55 -23.77
N LYS A 217 15.88 -10.52 -24.59
CA LYS A 217 16.42 -10.26 -25.94
C LYS A 217 15.32 -9.99 -26.94
N VAL A 218 15.59 -9.05 -27.86
CA VAL A 218 14.75 -8.83 -29.04
C VAL A 218 14.88 -10.04 -29.96
N LEU A 219 13.77 -10.71 -30.30
CA LEU A 219 13.80 -11.96 -31.07
C LEU A 219 14.48 -11.84 -32.44
N LYS A 220 14.18 -10.75 -33.16
CA LYS A 220 14.69 -10.49 -34.52
C LYS A 220 16.07 -9.83 -34.53
N ASP A 221 16.57 -9.35 -33.38
CA ASP A 221 17.87 -8.67 -33.24
C ASP A 221 18.46 -8.93 -31.84
N PRO A 222 18.97 -10.15 -31.58
CA PRO A 222 19.35 -10.60 -30.22
C PRO A 222 20.51 -9.85 -29.57
N LYS A 223 21.22 -8.98 -30.33
CA LYS A 223 22.23 -8.09 -29.74
C LYS A 223 21.60 -7.01 -28.84
N HIS A 224 20.29 -6.74 -29.02
CA HIS A 224 19.53 -5.79 -28.23
C HIS A 224 18.82 -6.48 -27.07
N VAL A 225 18.93 -5.88 -25.90
CA VAL A 225 18.12 -6.19 -24.70
C VAL A 225 16.99 -5.20 -24.62
N ILE A 226 15.77 -5.67 -24.41
CA ILE A 226 14.59 -4.82 -24.22
C ILE A 226 14.76 -3.99 -22.94
N TYR A 227 14.45 -2.71 -23.05
CA TYR A 227 14.62 -1.73 -21.97
C TYR A 227 13.73 -2.04 -20.77
N VAL A 228 14.32 -1.90 -19.59
CA VAL A 228 13.72 -2.28 -18.32
C VAL A 228 12.29 -1.77 -18.09
N TRP A 229 11.93 -0.57 -18.55
CA TRP A 229 10.59 -0.04 -18.34
C TRP A 229 9.52 -0.63 -19.27
N LEU A 230 9.88 -1.01 -20.50
CA LEU A 230 8.95 -1.77 -21.35
C LEU A 230 8.78 -3.19 -20.81
N ASP A 231 9.86 -3.80 -20.34
CA ASP A 231 9.88 -5.06 -19.63
C ASP A 231 9.03 -4.97 -18.35
N ALA A 232 9.43 -4.12 -17.41
CA ALA A 232 8.81 -4.04 -16.09
C ALA A 232 7.32 -3.69 -16.15
N LEU A 233 6.91 -2.67 -16.91
CA LEU A 233 5.51 -2.19 -16.92
C LEU A 233 4.52 -3.24 -17.46
N THR A 234 4.95 -4.12 -18.35
CA THR A 234 4.08 -5.17 -18.89
C THR A 234 3.75 -6.28 -17.90
N ASN A 235 4.41 -6.35 -16.74
CA ASN A 235 4.10 -7.32 -15.69
C ASN A 235 2.61 -7.34 -15.31
N TYR A 236 1.98 -6.17 -15.26
CA TYR A 236 0.57 -6.00 -14.90
C TYR A 236 -0.41 -6.73 -15.82
N LEU A 237 -0.01 -6.96 -17.08
CA LEU A 237 -0.77 -7.71 -18.06
C LEU A 237 -0.34 -9.18 -18.10
N THR A 238 0.97 -9.43 -18.03
CA THR A 238 1.51 -10.79 -18.17
C THR A 238 1.08 -11.70 -17.02
N ALA A 239 0.98 -11.16 -15.80
CA ALA A 239 0.48 -11.88 -14.63
C ALA A 239 -0.99 -12.31 -14.79
N LEU A 240 -1.77 -11.59 -15.59
CA LEU A 240 -3.16 -11.93 -15.89
C LEU A 240 -3.35 -12.78 -17.15
N GLY A 241 -2.25 -13.18 -17.81
CA GLY A 241 -2.28 -14.04 -18.99
C GLY A 241 -2.47 -13.30 -20.33
N TYR A 242 -2.18 -12.02 -20.42
CA TYR A 242 -2.23 -11.28 -21.70
C TYR A 242 -1.33 -11.93 -22.74
N MET A 243 -1.83 -12.12 -23.97
CA MET A 243 -1.14 -12.82 -25.08
C MET A 243 -0.64 -14.24 -24.75
N SER A 244 -1.22 -14.90 -23.74
CA SER A 244 -1.00 -16.32 -23.42
C SER A 244 -2.16 -17.19 -23.91
N ASP A 245 -2.07 -18.49 -23.69
CA ASP A 245 -3.14 -19.44 -24.03
C ASP A 245 -4.32 -19.37 -23.04
N ASP A 246 -4.13 -18.78 -21.86
CA ASP A 246 -5.17 -18.58 -20.84
C ASP A 246 -5.20 -17.10 -20.40
N ASP A 247 -6.22 -16.39 -20.86
CA ASP A 247 -6.49 -15.00 -20.54
C ASP A 247 -7.69 -14.83 -19.57
N THR A 248 -8.06 -15.87 -18.86
CA THR A 248 -9.23 -15.88 -17.96
C THR A 248 -9.11 -14.80 -16.87
N LEU A 249 -7.91 -14.66 -16.26
CA LEU A 249 -7.68 -13.63 -15.24
C LEU A 249 -7.70 -12.23 -15.85
N LEU A 250 -7.19 -12.06 -17.06
CA LEU A 250 -7.23 -10.78 -17.76
C LEU A 250 -8.67 -10.33 -17.99
N LYS A 251 -9.52 -11.21 -18.53
CA LYS A 251 -10.95 -10.91 -18.75
C LYS A 251 -11.70 -10.62 -17.47
N LYS A 252 -11.30 -11.25 -16.37
CA LYS A 252 -11.94 -11.07 -15.06
C LYS A 252 -11.49 -9.78 -14.37
N TYR A 253 -10.21 -9.50 -14.32
CA TYR A 253 -9.64 -8.46 -13.45
C TYR A 253 -9.19 -7.19 -14.16
N TRP A 254 -8.79 -7.26 -15.46
CA TRP A 254 -8.37 -6.05 -16.16
C TRP A 254 -9.58 -5.18 -16.59
N PRO A 255 -9.54 -3.85 -16.54
CA PRO A 255 -8.44 -3.02 -16.03
C PRO A 255 -8.31 -3.07 -14.51
N ALA A 256 -7.09 -2.79 -14.01
CA ALA A 256 -6.85 -2.65 -12.59
C ALA A 256 -7.70 -1.54 -11.99
N ASP A 257 -8.25 -1.79 -10.79
CA ASP A 257 -8.99 -0.78 -10.05
C ASP A 257 -8.04 0.22 -9.40
N LEU A 258 -6.89 -0.28 -8.90
CA LEU A 258 -5.91 0.54 -8.21
C LEU A 258 -4.48 0.04 -8.50
N GLN A 259 -3.61 0.92 -8.97
CA GLN A 259 -2.16 0.69 -9.03
C GLN A 259 -1.49 1.67 -8.06
N ILE A 260 -0.70 1.15 -7.10
CA ILE A 260 -0.03 1.98 -6.08
C ILE A 260 1.45 2.03 -6.41
N VAL A 261 2.03 3.23 -6.51
CA VAL A 261 3.44 3.44 -6.86
C VAL A 261 4.08 4.55 -6.04
N GLY A 262 5.39 4.48 -5.85
CA GLY A 262 6.15 5.57 -5.27
C GLY A 262 6.35 6.74 -6.25
N LYS A 263 6.56 7.94 -5.71
CA LYS A 263 6.77 9.16 -6.53
C LYS A 263 7.99 9.10 -7.44
N ASP A 264 8.99 8.29 -7.10
CA ASP A 264 10.21 8.08 -7.88
C ASP A 264 9.97 7.39 -9.22
N ILE A 265 8.89 6.62 -9.33
CA ILE A 265 8.50 5.92 -10.55
C ILE A 265 7.18 6.45 -11.16
N ALA A 266 6.70 7.61 -10.66
CA ALA A 266 5.45 8.21 -11.11
C ALA A 266 5.43 8.49 -12.63
N ARG A 267 6.52 9.06 -13.19
CA ARG A 267 6.62 9.34 -14.63
C ARG A 267 6.36 8.12 -15.50
N PHE A 268 6.93 6.97 -15.11
CA PHE A 268 6.81 5.73 -15.88
C PHE A 268 5.39 5.17 -15.85
N HIS A 269 4.69 5.29 -14.73
CA HIS A 269 3.32 4.79 -14.57
C HIS A 269 2.25 5.77 -15.04
N LEU A 270 2.53 7.07 -15.01
CA LEU A 270 1.56 8.07 -15.42
C LEU A 270 1.71 8.46 -16.90
N ILE A 271 2.89 8.31 -17.51
CA ILE A 271 3.14 8.66 -18.90
C ILE A 271 3.39 7.42 -19.75
N TYR A 272 4.44 6.63 -19.46
CA TYR A 272 4.86 5.53 -20.34
C TYR A 272 3.84 4.40 -20.36
N TRP A 273 3.40 3.96 -19.20
CA TRP A 273 2.44 2.87 -19.07
C TRP A 273 1.10 3.15 -19.77
N PRO A 274 0.43 4.29 -19.55
CA PRO A 274 -0.76 4.65 -20.32
C PRO A 274 -0.55 4.67 -21.83
N ILE A 275 0.59 5.19 -22.29
CA ILE A 275 0.92 5.23 -23.72
C ILE A 275 1.08 3.81 -24.29
N PHE A 276 1.76 2.90 -23.60
CA PHE A 276 1.87 1.50 -24.02
C PHE A 276 0.50 0.82 -24.07
N LEU A 277 -0.36 1.04 -23.10
CA LEU A 277 -1.73 0.52 -23.11
C LEU A 277 -2.56 1.08 -24.27
N MET A 278 -2.44 2.37 -24.55
CA MET A 278 -3.10 3.00 -25.71
C MET A 278 -2.61 2.41 -27.03
N ALA A 279 -1.33 2.08 -27.14
CA ALA A 279 -0.74 1.44 -28.33
C ALA A 279 -1.17 -0.03 -28.46
N LEU A 280 -1.46 -0.70 -27.34
CA LEU A 280 -2.01 -2.06 -27.31
C LEU A 280 -3.53 -2.11 -27.53
N ASP A 281 -4.19 -0.95 -27.57
CA ASP A 281 -5.66 -0.80 -27.60
C ASP A 281 -6.34 -1.45 -26.38
N LEU A 282 -5.73 -1.27 -25.20
CA LEU A 282 -6.23 -1.75 -23.93
C LEU A 282 -6.76 -0.63 -23.05
N PRO A 283 -7.79 -0.87 -22.24
CA PRO A 283 -8.25 0.10 -21.26
C PRO A 283 -7.17 0.37 -20.20
N LEU A 284 -7.10 1.63 -19.74
CA LEU A 284 -6.17 2.05 -18.70
C LEU A 284 -6.69 1.62 -17.31
N PRO A 285 -5.80 1.52 -16.31
CA PRO A 285 -6.21 1.38 -14.91
C PRO A 285 -7.19 2.48 -14.50
N LYS A 286 -8.09 2.19 -13.55
CA LYS A 286 -9.05 3.20 -13.08
C LYS A 286 -8.36 4.30 -12.29
N THR A 287 -7.45 3.92 -11.38
CA THR A 287 -6.68 4.88 -10.57
C THR A 287 -5.23 4.43 -10.42
N ILE A 288 -4.31 5.38 -10.55
CA ILE A 288 -2.91 5.24 -10.16
C ILE A 288 -2.66 6.15 -8.96
N LEU A 289 -2.40 5.54 -7.81
CA LEU A 289 -2.09 6.21 -6.56
C LEU A 289 -0.59 6.36 -6.40
N VAL A 290 -0.12 7.61 -6.36
CA VAL A 290 1.29 7.94 -6.21
C VAL A 290 1.57 8.40 -4.79
N HIS A 291 2.18 7.54 -3.98
CA HIS A 291 2.58 7.92 -2.63
C HIS A 291 3.96 8.58 -2.58
N ASN A 292 4.19 9.35 -1.53
CA ASN A 292 5.47 9.97 -1.24
C ASN A 292 6.41 9.04 -0.47
N TRP A 293 7.62 9.51 -0.16
CA TRP A 293 8.65 8.70 0.49
C TRP A 293 8.49 8.66 2.00
N ILE A 294 9.03 7.59 2.59
CA ILE A 294 9.36 7.57 4.01
C ILE A 294 10.80 8.07 4.15
N MET A 295 10.93 9.20 4.80
CA MET A 295 12.19 9.87 5.07
C MET A 295 12.63 9.61 6.51
N MET A 296 13.91 9.78 6.76
CA MET A 296 14.48 9.90 8.09
C MET A 296 14.70 11.39 8.41
N LYS A 297 14.88 11.75 9.69
CA LYS A 297 15.15 13.16 10.07
C LYS A 297 16.36 13.76 9.33
N ASP A 298 17.34 12.96 8.95
CA ASP A 298 18.57 13.32 8.22
C ASP A 298 18.48 13.08 6.69
N GLY A 299 17.30 12.86 6.15
CA GLY A 299 17.02 12.69 4.72
C GLY A 299 16.59 11.29 4.32
N LYS A 300 16.89 10.88 3.09
CA LYS A 300 16.53 9.53 2.60
C LYS A 300 17.24 8.41 3.38
N MET A 301 16.54 7.29 3.56
CA MET A 301 17.14 6.06 4.08
C MET A 301 18.31 5.61 3.20
N SER A 302 19.45 5.33 3.84
CA SER A 302 20.65 4.84 3.15
C SER A 302 21.50 3.98 4.09
N LYS A 303 21.87 2.80 3.61
CA LYS A 303 22.77 1.90 4.36
C LYS A 303 24.09 2.58 4.72
N SER A 304 24.64 3.40 3.82
CA SER A 304 25.90 4.12 4.04
C SER A 304 25.80 5.19 5.14
N LYS A 305 24.61 5.69 5.43
CA LYS A 305 24.35 6.64 6.52
C LYS A 305 24.03 5.96 7.85
N GLY A 306 23.75 4.65 7.85
CA GLY A 306 23.33 3.93 9.05
C GLY A 306 21.97 4.43 9.59
N ASN A 307 21.03 4.78 8.71
CA ASN A 307 19.72 5.30 9.06
C ASN A 307 18.59 4.48 8.43
N VAL A 308 18.77 3.18 8.26
CA VAL A 308 17.76 2.27 7.69
C VAL A 308 17.07 1.50 8.81
N ILE A 309 15.74 1.39 8.71
CA ILE A 309 14.95 0.50 9.57
C ILE A 309 14.26 -0.56 8.71
N TYR A 310 14.29 -1.79 9.19
CA TYR A 310 13.69 -2.93 8.51
C TYR A 310 12.38 -3.35 9.18
N PRO A 311 11.36 -3.75 8.40
CA PRO A 311 10.07 -4.18 8.96
C PRO A 311 10.22 -5.29 10.00
N GLU A 312 11.09 -6.28 9.76
CA GLU A 312 11.32 -7.41 10.66
C GLU A 312 11.74 -6.94 12.06
N THR A 313 12.58 -5.91 12.14
CA THR A 313 13.04 -5.34 13.42
C THR A 313 11.87 -4.79 14.25
N LEU A 314 10.91 -4.13 13.59
CA LEU A 314 9.73 -3.60 14.25
C LEU A 314 8.77 -4.72 14.64
N ILE A 315 8.54 -5.67 13.73
CA ILE A 315 7.61 -6.80 13.94
C ILE A 315 8.09 -7.70 15.08
N ASP A 316 9.38 -8.05 15.11
CA ASP A 316 9.94 -8.95 16.12
C ASP A 316 9.86 -8.39 17.54
N ARG A 317 9.90 -7.06 17.68
CA ARG A 317 9.87 -6.43 19.00
C ARG A 317 8.50 -5.92 19.41
N TYR A 318 7.72 -5.39 18.48
CA TYR A 318 6.46 -4.69 18.79
C TYR A 318 5.22 -5.39 18.24
N GLY A 319 5.41 -6.39 17.37
CA GLY A 319 4.32 -7.07 16.67
C GLY A 319 4.00 -6.49 15.30
N LEU A 320 3.23 -7.23 14.52
CA LEU A 320 2.85 -6.86 13.16
C LEU A 320 1.88 -5.68 13.15
N ASP A 321 0.81 -5.75 13.92
CA ASP A 321 -0.25 -4.74 13.90
C ASP A 321 0.23 -3.32 14.27
N PRO A 322 1.05 -3.12 15.32
CA PRO A 322 1.65 -1.80 15.59
C PRO A 322 2.54 -1.29 14.46
N THR A 323 3.27 -2.20 13.79
CA THR A 323 4.11 -1.85 12.65
C THR A 323 3.28 -1.39 11.46
N ARG A 324 2.21 -2.14 11.11
CA ARG A 324 1.26 -1.77 10.05
C ARG A 324 0.54 -0.46 10.39
N TYR A 325 0.06 -0.32 11.61
CA TYR A 325 -0.60 0.89 12.09
C TYR A 325 0.28 2.13 11.92
N PHE A 326 1.52 2.07 12.39
CA PHE A 326 2.46 3.18 12.27
C PHE A 326 2.67 3.59 10.81
N LEU A 327 2.94 2.63 9.92
CA LEU A 327 3.15 2.90 8.49
C LEU A 327 1.91 3.55 7.86
N LEU A 328 0.72 3.08 8.17
CA LEU A 328 -0.52 3.57 7.57
C LEU A 328 -1.01 4.88 8.18
N ARG A 329 -0.68 5.14 9.45
CA ARG A 329 -1.15 6.30 10.20
C ARG A 329 -0.22 7.51 10.10
N GLU A 330 1.10 7.27 10.18
CA GLU A 330 2.11 8.34 10.25
C GLU A 330 2.63 8.74 8.87
N MET A 331 2.44 7.89 7.85
CA MET A 331 2.94 8.12 6.49
C MET A 331 1.80 8.55 5.57
N PRO A 332 1.56 9.86 5.40
CA PRO A 332 0.52 10.34 4.51
C PRO A 332 0.90 10.10 3.04
N VAL A 333 -0.09 9.77 2.21
CA VAL A 333 0.14 9.49 0.78
C VAL A 333 0.60 10.73 0.00
N ASN A 334 0.09 11.92 0.37
CA ASN A 334 0.24 13.16 -0.37
C ASN A 334 1.47 14.00 0.00
N GLN A 335 2.23 13.62 1.01
CA GLN A 335 3.48 14.27 1.42
C GLN A 335 4.48 13.26 1.97
N ASP A 336 5.76 13.63 2.05
CA ASP A 336 6.78 12.77 2.64
C ASP A 336 6.49 12.56 4.13
N GLY A 337 6.49 11.30 4.55
CA GLY A 337 6.42 10.93 5.96
C GLY A 337 7.81 10.87 6.59
N ILE A 338 7.92 11.08 7.89
CA ILE A 338 9.20 11.01 8.62
C ILE A 338 9.12 9.90 9.65
N PHE A 339 9.96 8.85 9.47
CA PHE A 339 10.18 7.89 10.53
C PHE A 339 11.11 8.46 11.60
N SER A 340 10.70 8.34 12.85
CA SER A 340 11.60 8.51 13.99
C SER A 340 11.26 7.52 15.10
N PRO A 341 12.27 7.04 15.86
CA PRO A 341 12.04 6.20 17.03
C PRO A 341 11.03 6.79 18.02
N GLU A 342 11.15 8.10 18.26
CA GLU A 342 10.29 8.83 19.17
C GLU A 342 8.83 8.80 18.71
N ALA A 343 8.57 9.10 17.42
CA ALA A 343 7.21 9.07 16.85
C ALA A 343 6.60 7.67 16.90
N PHE A 344 7.39 6.62 16.63
CA PHE A 344 6.92 5.24 16.71
C PHE A 344 6.46 4.87 18.13
N VAL A 345 7.31 5.13 19.13
CA VAL A 345 7.00 4.80 20.54
C VAL A 345 5.85 5.65 21.07
N GLU A 346 5.78 6.92 20.68
CA GLU A 346 4.69 7.83 21.03
C GLU A 346 3.34 7.34 20.49
N ARG A 347 3.26 7.01 19.18
CA ARG A 347 2.05 6.45 18.56
C ARG A 347 1.61 5.15 19.24
N TYR A 348 2.55 4.25 19.50
CA TYR A 348 2.25 3.01 20.21
C TYR A 348 1.64 3.28 21.59
N ASN A 349 2.24 4.14 22.37
CA ASN A 349 1.79 4.40 23.73
C ASN A 349 0.47 5.19 23.80
N PHE A 350 0.30 6.23 22.96
CA PHE A 350 -0.89 7.06 22.99
C PHE A 350 -2.06 6.37 22.27
N ASP A 351 -1.89 6.06 21.01
CA ASP A 351 -3.00 5.60 20.20
C ASP A 351 -3.40 4.14 20.55
N LEU A 352 -2.41 3.24 20.61
CA LEU A 352 -2.70 1.82 20.77
C LEU A 352 -2.89 1.41 22.25
N CYS A 353 -2.00 1.86 23.13
CA CYS A 353 -2.06 1.48 24.53
C CYS A 353 -3.10 2.29 25.31
N ASN A 354 -2.97 3.64 25.32
CA ASN A 354 -3.82 4.48 26.16
C ASN A 354 -5.24 4.61 25.62
N ASP A 355 -5.40 4.83 24.29
CA ASP A 355 -6.72 5.07 23.74
C ASP A 355 -7.47 3.76 23.50
N LEU A 356 -6.93 2.88 22.63
CA LEU A 356 -7.63 1.68 22.18
C LEU A 356 -7.62 0.56 23.25
N SER A 357 -6.44 0.13 23.71
CA SER A 357 -6.32 -1.00 24.63
C SER A 357 -7.00 -0.72 25.98
N ASN A 358 -6.87 0.51 26.49
CA ASN A 358 -7.51 0.92 27.72
C ASN A 358 -9.04 0.98 27.59
N LEU A 359 -9.58 1.45 26.45
CA LEU A 359 -11.04 1.44 26.20
C LEU A 359 -11.59 0.02 26.27
N VAL A 360 -10.94 -0.94 25.58
CA VAL A 360 -11.36 -2.35 25.60
C VAL A 360 -11.33 -2.92 27.02
N ASN A 361 -10.23 -2.75 27.73
CA ASN A 361 -10.04 -3.29 29.08
C ASN A 361 -11.04 -2.68 30.08
N ARG A 362 -11.24 -1.37 30.07
CA ARG A 362 -12.23 -0.68 30.92
C ARG A 362 -13.64 -1.20 30.66
N THR A 363 -14.04 -1.31 29.40
CA THR A 363 -15.38 -1.75 29.00
C THR A 363 -15.64 -3.18 29.45
N VAL A 364 -14.75 -4.13 29.12
CA VAL A 364 -14.87 -5.53 29.53
C VAL A 364 -14.93 -5.67 31.04
N SER A 365 -14.09 -4.92 31.76
CA SER A 365 -14.08 -4.92 33.24
C SER A 365 -15.39 -4.40 33.84
N MET A 366 -15.99 -3.36 33.26
CA MET A 366 -17.28 -2.80 33.74
C MET A 366 -18.45 -3.74 33.46
N VAL A 367 -18.49 -4.39 32.28
CA VAL A 367 -19.53 -5.39 31.98
C VAL A 367 -19.43 -6.58 32.94
N ASN A 368 -18.24 -7.07 33.22
CA ASN A 368 -18.04 -8.13 34.24
C ASN A 368 -18.50 -7.68 35.64
N LYS A 369 -18.14 -6.46 36.02
CA LYS A 369 -18.44 -5.93 37.36
C LYS A 369 -19.94 -5.70 37.58
N TYR A 370 -20.66 -5.16 36.60
CA TYR A 370 -22.03 -4.74 36.79
C TYR A 370 -23.07 -5.75 36.28
N PHE A 371 -22.69 -6.62 35.34
CA PHE A 371 -23.59 -7.56 34.69
C PHE A 371 -23.03 -9.00 34.60
N GLU A 372 -22.04 -9.35 35.42
CA GLU A 372 -21.44 -10.71 35.48
C GLU A 372 -20.96 -11.20 34.10
N GLY A 373 -20.51 -10.27 33.29
CA GLY A 373 -20.04 -10.52 31.91
C GLY A 373 -21.13 -10.55 30.84
N ASN A 374 -22.40 -10.54 31.18
CA ASN A 374 -23.48 -10.56 30.21
C ASN A 374 -23.66 -9.16 29.62
N VAL A 375 -23.63 -9.05 28.31
CA VAL A 375 -23.90 -7.78 27.62
C VAL A 375 -25.40 -7.50 27.67
N PRO A 376 -25.85 -6.34 28.23
CA PRO A 376 -27.27 -5.98 28.24
C PRO A 376 -27.81 -5.88 26.81
N GLU A 377 -29.12 -6.11 26.64
CA GLU A 377 -29.79 -5.86 25.36
C GLU A 377 -29.94 -4.37 25.11
N TYR A 378 -30.08 -4.01 23.82
CA TYR A 378 -30.37 -2.64 23.41
C TYR A 378 -31.72 -2.20 23.95
N ASN A 379 -31.78 -1.11 24.71
CA ASN A 379 -32.98 -0.56 25.32
C ASN A 379 -33.26 0.89 24.85
N GLY A 380 -32.72 1.27 23.70
CA GLY A 380 -32.84 2.62 23.17
C GLY A 380 -31.75 3.56 23.69
N THR A 381 -32.12 4.82 23.87
CA THR A 381 -31.19 5.91 24.25
C THR A 381 -31.69 6.63 25.51
N PRO A 382 -31.74 5.97 26.68
CA PRO A 382 -32.25 6.59 27.92
C PRO A 382 -31.31 7.69 28.47
N ASN A 383 -29.98 7.63 28.20
CA ASN A 383 -29.08 8.72 28.56
C ASN A 383 -29.08 9.80 27.45
N VAL A 384 -28.95 11.06 27.85
CA VAL A 384 -28.95 12.19 26.88
C VAL A 384 -27.84 12.04 25.82
N VAL A 385 -26.69 11.52 26.22
CA VAL A 385 -25.51 11.37 25.34
C VAL A 385 -25.50 10.09 24.49
N ASP A 386 -26.45 9.16 24.69
CA ASP A 386 -26.51 7.91 23.93
C ASP A 386 -26.74 8.17 22.44
N LYS A 387 -27.76 8.98 22.12
CA LYS A 387 -28.09 9.35 20.74
C LYS A 387 -26.98 10.13 20.06
N GLU A 388 -26.31 11.01 20.81
CA GLU A 388 -25.15 11.74 20.29
C GLU A 388 -24.00 10.79 19.89
N LEU A 389 -23.76 9.75 20.68
CA LEU A 389 -22.73 8.74 20.38
C LEU A 389 -23.10 7.91 19.15
N GLU A 390 -24.37 7.50 19.02
CA GLU A 390 -24.87 6.77 17.84
C GLU A 390 -24.70 7.58 16.55
N ASP A 391 -25.12 8.85 16.58
CA ASP A 391 -25.05 9.76 15.45
C ASP A 391 -23.58 10.04 15.08
N TYR A 392 -22.72 10.24 16.08
CA TYR A 392 -21.29 10.44 15.88
C TYR A 392 -20.62 9.21 15.26
N ALA A 393 -20.93 8.00 15.75
CA ALA A 393 -20.40 6.76 15.19
C ALA A 393 -20.83 6.60 13.71
N THR A 394 -22.10 6.89 13.41
CA THR A 394 -22.62 6.83 12.04
C THR A 394 -21.90 7.82 11.12
N GLU A 395 -21.69 9.06 11.58
CA GLU A 395 -20.95 10.07 10.84
C GLU A 395 -19.50 9.64 10.59
N LYS A 396 -18.80 9.11 11.61
CA LYS A 396 -17.42 8.68 11.50
C LYS A 396 -17.23 7.49 10.55
N ILE A 397 -18.14 6.52 10.56
CA ILE A 397 -18.14 5.42 9.61
C ILE A 397 -18.27 5.95 8.17
N LYS A 398 -19.21 6.87 7.93
CA LYS A 398 -19.39 7.47 6.60
C LYS A 398 -18.13 8.23 6.14
N LYS A 399 -17.55 9.07 7.01
CA LYS A 399 -16.30 9.79 6.71
C LYS A 399 -15.13 8.85 6.45
N PHE A 400 -15.03 7.76 7.21
CA PHE A 400 -14.05 6.73 6.99
C PHE A 400 -14.15 6.14 5.58
N GLU A 401 -15.37 5.77 5.14
CA GLU A 401 -15.59 5.24 3.79
C GLU A 401 -15.23 6.27 2.70
N GLU A 402 -15.64 7.53 2.88
CA GLU A 402 -15.30 8.61 1.97
C GLU A 402 -13.77 8.77 1.83
N LYS A 403 -13.05 8.82 2.98
CA LYS A 403 -11.59 8.95 3.00
C LYS A 403 -10.89 7.75 2.37
N LEU A 404 -11.35 6.53 2.67
CA LEU A 404 -10.74 5.32 2.14
C LEU A 404 -10.99 5.15 0.63
N ASN A 405 -12.17 5.54 0.15
CA ASN A 405 -12.50 5.56 -1.28
C ASN A 405 -11.66 6.59 -2.07
N ASP A 406 -11.22 7.66 -1.41
CA ASP A 406 -10.28 8.65 -1.96
C ASP A 406 -8.80 8.27 -1.73
N TYR A 407 -8.56 7.09 -1.16
CA TYR A 407 -7.22 6.59 -0.81
C TYR A 407 -6.46 7.43 0.21
N GLU A 408 -7.17 8.22 1.01
CA GLU A 408 -6.64 9.00 2.13
C GLU A 408 -6.52 8.15 3.41
N ILE A 409 -5.73 7.10 3.37
CA ILE A 409 -5.68 6.02 4.36
C ILE A 409 -5.37 6.53 5.78
N ALA A 410 -4.39 7.43 5.93
CA ALA A 410 -4.04 8.02 7.23
C ALA A 410 -5.21 8.85 7.81
N ASN A 411 -5.96 9.57 6.95
CA ASN A 411 -7.14 10.32 7.35
C ASN A 411 -8.32 9.39 7.70
N ALA A 412 -8.49 8.29 6.98
CA ALA A 412 -9.47 7.28 7.34
C ALA A 412 -9.19 6.68 8.73
N LEU A 413 -7.93 6.37 9.05
CA LEU A 413 -7.54 5.94 10.39
C LEU A 413 -7.82 7.02 11.45
N GLN A 414 -7.68 8.31 11.13
CA GLN A 414 -8.03 9.39 12.06
C GLN A 414 -9.51 9.36 12.45
N GLU A 415 -10.42 9.10 11.50
CA GLU A 415 -11.86 8.99 11.80
C GLU A 415 -12.15 7.85 12.80
N ILE A 416 -11.38 6.76 12.74
CA ILE A 416 -11.49 5.67 13.73
C ILE A 416 -11.02 6.14 15.11
N TRP A 417 -9.87 6.82 15.18
CA TRP A 417 -9.33 7.32 16.46
C TRP A 417 -10.20 8.39 17.08
N ASP A 418 -10.86 9.22 16.27
CA ASP A 418 -11.87 10.17 16.75
C ASP A 418 -13.09 9.44 17.38
N LEU A 419 -13.53 8.30 16.79
CA LEU A 419 -14.56 7.48 17.38
C LEU A 419 -14.11 6.82 18.69
N ILE A 420 -12.87 6.33 18.77
CA ILE A 420 -12.26 5.78 19.98
C ILE A 420 -12.23 6.85 21.08
N ALA A 421 -11.76 8.06 20.77
CA ALA A 421 -11.70 9.18 21.71
C ALA A 421 -13.12 9.58 22.19
N ARG A 422 -14.09 9.65 21.29
CA ARG A 422 -15.50 9.94 21.64
C ARG A 422 -16.09 8.85 22.55
N THR A 423 -15.76 7.58 22.29
CA THR A 423 -16.23 6.45 23.11
C THR A 423 -15.58 6.46 24.50
N ASN A 424 -14.31 6.82 24.62
CA ASN A 424 -13.66 7.03 25.93
C ASN A 424 -14.34 8.18 26.69
N LYS A 425 -14.60 9.31 26.03
CA LYS A 425 -15.28 10.46 26.64
C LYS A 425 -16.70 10.11 27.11
N TYR A 426 -17.41 9.24 26.38
CA TYR A 426 -18.75 8.78 26.75
C TYR A 426 -18.75 8.04 28.10
N ILE A 427 -17.71 7.30 28.44
CA ILE A 427 -17.56 6.68 29.77
C ILE A 427 -17.54 7.76 30.87
N ASP A 428 -16.80 8.85 30.64
CA ASP A 428 -16.65 9.92 31.62
C ASP A 428 -17.92 10.80 31.73
N GLU A 429 -18.70 10.93 30.66
CA GLU A 429 -19.98 11.64 30.63
C GLU A 429 -21.11 10.85 31.30
N THR A 430 -21.19 9.55 31.07
CA THR A 430 -22.24 8.70 31.65
C THR A 430 -21.94 8.25 33.08
N MET A 431 -20.67 8.29 33.48
CA MET A 431 -20.20 7.88 34.82
C MET A 431 -20.85 6.56 35.31
N PRO A 432 -20.57 5.41 34.68
CA PRO A 432 -21.24 4.13 34.99
C PRO A 432 -21.20 3.75 36.47
N TRP A 433 -20.14 4.13 37.16
CA TRP A 433 -19.99 3.92 38.61
C TRP A 433 -20.99 4.70 39.43
N SER A 434 -21.42 5.88 38.97
CA SER A 434 -22.47 6.68 39.60
C SER A 434 -23.85 6.11 39.30
N LEU A 435 -24.11 5.73 38.05
CA LEU A 435 -25.35 5.06 37.64
C LEU A 435 -25.58 3.78 38.47
N ALA A 436 -24.55 2.97 38.67
CA ALA A 436 -24.63 1.77 39.49
C ALA A 436 -24.93 2.10 40.96
N LYS A 437 -24.29 3.14 41.52
CA LYS A 437 -24.52 3.57 42.91
C LYS A 437 -25.92 4.15 43.15
N GLU A 438 -26.46 4.84 42.14
CA GLU A 438 -27.77 5.46 42.15
C GLU A 438 -28.89 4.50 41.75
N GLU A 439 -28.58 3.23 41.48
CA GLU A 439 -29.52 2.19 41.02
C GLU A 439 -30.25 2.54 39.73
N LYS A 440 -29.65 3.38 38.88
CA LYS A 440 -30.15 3.75 37.54
C LYS A 440 -29.82 2.64 36.54
N ILE A 441 -30.51 1.50 36.69
CA ILE A 441 -30.16 0.27 35.98
C ILE A 441 -30.38 0.37 34.48
N GLU A 442 -31.42 1.04 34.01
CA GLU A 442 -31.73 1.15 32.56
C GLU A 442 -30.69 2.03 31.84
N GLU A 443 -30.27 3.14 32.46
CA GLU A 443 -29.18 3.99 31.93
C GLU A 443 -27.83 3.26 31.97
N LEU A 444 -27.59 2.45 33.00
CA LEU A 444 -26.37 1.64 33.10
C LEU A 444 -26.33 0.54 32.03
N LYS A 445 -27.46 -0.15 31.77
CA LYS A 445 -27.59 -1.13 30.68
C LYS A 445 -27.29 -0.48 29.34
N SER A 446 -27.88 0.66 29.05
CA SER A 446 -27.65 1.41 27.84
C SER A 446 -26.19 1.78 27.68
N THR A 447 -25.57 2.29 28.73
CA THR A 447 -24.13 2.65 28.71
C THR A 447 -23.25 1.46 28.35
N MET A 448 -23.48 0.29 28.99
CA MET A 448 -22.67 -0.91 28.68
C MET A 448 -22.93 -1.42 27.27
N TYR A 449 -24.19 -1.43 26.82
CA TYR A 449 -24.51 -1.81 25.44
C TYR A 449 -23.78 -0.94 24.41
N HIS A 450 -23.88 0.38 24.54
CA HIS A 450 -23.27 1.33 23.61
C HIS A 450 -21.74 1.22 23.56
N LEU A 451 -21.10 0.95 24.71
CA LEU A 451 -19.66 0.73 24.77
C LEU A 451 -19.25 -0.53 23.99
N ILE A 452 -19.96 -1.65 24.21
CA ILE A 452 -19.69 -2.92 23.50
C ILE A 452 -19.97 -2.77 22.00
N GLU A 453 -21.09 -2.13 21.64
CA GLU A 453 -21.44 -1.89 20.23
C GLU A 453 -20.41 -1.02 19.51
N ASN A 454 -19.91 0.05 20.15
CA ASN A 454 -18.84 0.86 19.57
C ASN A 454 -17.52 0.09 19.45
N LEU A 455 -17.17 -0.75 20.41
CA LEU A 455 -15.99 -1.63 20.28
C LEU A 455 -16.14 -2.60 19.11
N ARG A 456 -17.33 -3.16 18.88
CA ARG A 456 -17.62 -3.99 17.70
C ARG A 456 -17.42 -3.21 16.40
N LYS A 457 -17.98 -2.00 16.31
CA LYS A 457 -17.81 -1.11 15.14
C LYS A 457 -16.35 -0.73 14.92
N ILE A 458 -15.63 -0.33 15.97
CA ILE A 458 -14.20 -0.03 15.93
C ILE A 458 -13.40 -1.25 15.44
N ALA A 459 -13.69 -2.45 15.94
CA ALA A 459 -13.02 -3.66 15.50
C ALA A 459 -13.23 -3.94 13.99
N ILE A 460 -14.44 -3.73 13.47
CA ILE A 460 -14.73 -3.86 12.04
C ILE A 460 -13.94 -2.83 11.22
N LEU A 461 -13.91 -1.57 11.69
CA LEU A 461 -13.18 -0.48 11.03
C LEU A 461 -11.66 -0.74 10.95
N ILE A 462 -11.05 -1.23 12.04
CA ILE A 462 -9.59 -1.47 12.07
C ILE A 462 -9.18 -2.79 11.40
N LYS A 463 -10.11 -3.70 11.11
CA LYS A 463 -9.80 -5.05 10.63
C LYS A 463 -8.92 -5.08 9.38
N PRO A 464 -9.08 -4.23 8.35
CA PRO A 464 -8.19 -4.20 7.20
C PRO A 464 -6.75 -3.77 7.53
N PHE A 465 -6.56 -3.03 8.60
CA PHE A 465 -5.28 -2.43 9.00
C PHE A 465 -4.53 -3.30 10.02
N MET A 466 -5.26 -3.80 11.03
CA MET A 466 -4.75 -4.54 12.18
C MET A 466 -5.66 -5.73 12.48
N THR A 467 -5.52 -6.81 11.71
CA THR A 467 -6.45 -7.94 11.74
C THR A 467 -6.47 -8.66 13.08
N ASP A 468 -5.30 -8.92 13.65
CA ASP A 468 -5.19 -9.64 14.93
C ASP A 468 -5.75 -8.82 16.09
N THR A 469 -5.48 -7.51 16.09
CA THR A 469 -6.06 -6.58 17.06
C THR A 469 -7.58 -6.56 16.97
N ALA A 470 -8.12 -6.46 15.75
CA ALA A 470 -9.57 -6.48 15.53
C ALA A 470 -10.21 -7.77 16.03
N ASN A 471 -9.63 -8.92 15.67
CA ASN A 471 -10.11 -10.22 16.10
C ASN A 471 -10.00 -10.40 17.63
N ASN A 472 -8.95 -9.86 18.25
CA ASN A 472 -8.78 -9.87 19.70
C ASN A 472 -9.87 -9.04 20.40
N ILE A 473 -10.16 -7.83 19.92
CA ILE A 473 -11.26 -7.00 20.45
C ILE A 473 -12.59 -7.75 20.36
N LEU A 474 -12.92 -8.30 19.19
CA LEU A 474 -14.16 -9.06 18.97
C LEU A 474 -14.26 -10.23 19.95
N ARG A 475 -13.20 -11.01 20.11
CA ARG A 475 -13.16 -12.13 21.07
C ARG A 475 -13.39 -11.65 22.49
N GLN A 476 -12.74 -10.56 22.92
CA GLN A 476 -12.89 -10.04 24.27
C GLN A 476 -14.31 -9.56 24.57
N ILE A 477 -15.01 -9.05 23.59
CA ILE A 477 -16.43 -8.65 23.72
C ILE A 477 -17.41 -9.78 23.46
N GLY A 478 -16.93 -11.03 23.27
CA GLY A 478 -17.77 -12.22 23.16
C GLY A 478 -18.18 -12.63 21.75
N ILE A 479 -17.60 -12.01 20.71
CA ILE A 479 -17.84 -12.37 19.30
C ILE A 479 -16.72 -13.28 18.82
N VAL A 480 -17.01 -14.59 18.69
CA VAL A 480 -15.99 -15.60 18.38
C VAL A 480 -15.83 -15.89 16.88
N ASP A 481 -16.89 -15.74 16.09
CA ASP A 481 -16.93 -16.05 14.66
C ASP A 481 -16.40 -14.86 13.82
N THR A 482 -15.16 -14.44 14.06
CA THR A 482 -14.58 -13.22 13.46
C THR A 482 -14.44 -13.30 11.94
N ASP A 483 -14.35 -14.50 11.37
CA ASP A 483 -14.21 -14.70 9.93
C ASP A 483 -15.53 -14.52 9.16
N LYS A 484 -16.66 -14.57 9.86
CA LYS A 484 -17.99 -14.33 9.27
C LYS A 484 -18.34 -12.87 9.16
N ILE A 485 -17.62 -12.00 9.86
CA ILE A 485 -17.90 -10.56 9.85
C ILE A 485 -17.68 -9.98 8.46
N ARG A 486 -18.62 -9.16 8.01
CA ARG A 486 -18.60 -8.43 6.76
C ARG A 486 -18.75 -6.94 7.02
N TRP A 487 -18.39 -6.12 6.04
CA TRP A 487 -18.48 -4.66 6.17
C TRP A 487 -19.89 -4.18 6.57
N ASN A 488 -20.92 -4.74 5.98
CA ASN A 488 -22.31 -4.34 6.24
C ASN A 488 -22.77 -4.60 7.67
N ASP A 489 -22.06 -5.43 8.43
CA ASP A 489 -22.38 -5.70 9.84
C ASP A 489 -22.10 -4.48 10.73
N ILE A 490 -21.40 -3.46 10.21
CA ILE A 490 -21.09 -2.24 10.97
C ILE A 490 -22.29 -1.33 11.18
N TYR A 491 -23.29 -1.35 10.29
CA TYR A 491 -24.40 -0.39 10.32
C TYR A 491 -25.49 -0.71 11.34
N PRO A 492 -25.99 -1.95 11.49
CA PRO A 492 -27.09 -2.23 12.38
C PRO A 492 -26.75 -1.94 13.85
N TYR A 493 -27.72 -1.39 14.59
CA TYR A 493 -27.80 -1.47 16.04
C TYR A 493 -28.72 -2.63 16.43
N ASP A 494 -28.75 -3.04 17.71
CA ASP A 494 -29.55 -4.17 18.21
C ASP A 494 -29.18 -5.53 17.58
N THR A 495 -27.88 -5.74 17.33
CA THR A 495 -27.36 -7.02 16.81
C THR A 495 -26.72 -7.91 17.86
N LEU A 496 -26.38 -7.35 19.02
CA LEU A 496 -25.73 -8.08 20.11
C LEU A 496 -26.81 -8.71 21.02
N LYS A 497 -26.99 -10.03 20.88
CA LYS A 497 -27.96 -10.80 21.69
C LYS A 497 -27.24 -12.00 22.30
N ASP A 498 -27.54 -12.26 23.59
CA ASP A 498 -26.96 -13.39 24.33
C ASP A 498 -25.42 -13.43 24.29
N ILE A 499 -24.79 -12.26 24.32
CA ILE A 499 -23.32 -12.11 24.28
C ILE A 499 -22.77 -12.04 25.69
N LYS A 500 -21.67 -12.76 25.92
CA LYS A 500 -20.92 -12.70 27.17
C LYS A 500 -19.46 -12.33 26.88
N VAL A 501 -18.98 -11.25 27.50
CA VAL A 501 -17.57 -10.86 27.40
C VAL A 501 -16.67 -11.90 28.12
N ILE A 502 -15.37 -11.92 27.82
CA ILE A 502 -14.42 -12.77 28.54
C ILE A 502 -14.38 -12.40 30.04
N GLU A 503 -14.13 -13.40 30.91
CA GLU A 503 -14.14 -13.19 32.37
C GLU A 503 -13.14 -12.14 32.87
N LYS A 504 -11.99 -12.06 32.22
CA LYS A 504 -10.93 -11.10 32.54
C LYS A 504 -10.40 -10.47 31.26
N GLY A 505 -10.54 -9.14 31.16
CA GLY A 505 -9.96 -8.39 30.06
C GLY A 505 -8.44 -8.55 30.02
N GLU A 506 -7.91 -8.69 28.80
CA GLU A 506 -6.48 -8.79 28.55
C GLU A 506 -6.02 -7.50 27.86
N PRO A 507 -4.97 -6.82 28.38
CA PRO A 507 -4.39 -5.69 27.66
C PRO A 507 -3.92 -6.13 26.26
N ILE A 508 -4.43 -5.47 25.22
CA ILE A 508 -4.02 -5.77 23.83
C ILE A 508 -2.61 -5.25 23.59
N PHE A 509 -2.34 -4.04 24.07
CA PHE A 509 -1.03 -3.40 24.00
C PHE A 509 -0.56 -2.99 25.38
N MET A 510 0.69 -3.32 25.71
CA MET A 510 1.32 -2.93 26.96
C MET A 510 2.17 -1.69 26.77
N ARG A 511 2.16 -0.79 27.77
CA ARG A 511 2.90 0.47 27.70
C ARG A 511 4.40 0.23 27.57
N LEU A 512 5.00 0.86 26.56
CA LEU A 512 6.43 0.85 26.32
C LEU A 512 7.14 1.91 27.18
N LYS A 513 8.36 1.58 27.63
CA LYS A 513 9.25 2.54 28.30
C LYS A 513 9.96 3.38 27.26
N VAL A 514 9.59 4.64 27.15
CA VAL A 514 9.97 5.54 26.05
C VAL A 514 11.49 5.58 25.83
N ASP A 515 12.27 5.85 26.88
CA ASP A 515 13.72 6.02 26.75
C ASP A 515 14.42 4.73 26.29
N GLU A 516 14.02 3.56 26.88
CA GLU A 516 14.58 2.26 26.51
C GLU A 516 14.30 1.89 25.06
N GLU A 517 13.07 2.12 24.59
CA GLU A 517 12.67 1.74 23.23
C GLU A 517 13.21 2.69 22.17
N VAL A 518 13.27 3.98 22.47
CA VAL A 518 13.90 4.96 21.57
C VAL A 518 15.41 4.66 21.41
N GLU A 519 16.10 4.34 22.52
CA GLU A 519 17.51 3.96 22.46
C GLU A 519 17.73 2.66 21.66
N TYR A 520 16.88 1.64 21.91
CA TYR A 520 16.92 0.39 21.15
C TYR A 520 16.76 0.66 19.64
N LEU A 521 15.73 1.39 19.22
CA LEU A 521 15.49 1.68 17.80
C LEU A 521 16.66 2.45 17.17
N LYS A 522 17.22 3.43 17.87
CA LYS A 522 18.44 4.13 17.42
C LYS A 522 19.64 3.20 17.27
N SER A 523 19.77 2.20 18.13
CA SER A 523 20.88 1.25 18.10
C SER A 523 20.81 0.30 16.89
N VAL A 524 19.60 -0.17 16.52
CA VAL A 524 19.40 -1.09 15.41
C VAL A 524 19.44 -0.41 14.05
N MET A 525 19.15 0.89 13.99
CA MET A 525 19.29 1.69 12.78
C MET A 525 20.76 1.92 12.38
N LYS A 526 21.67 1.94 13.33
CA LYS A 526 23.12 2.13 13.11
C LYS A 526 23.86 0.89 12.61
N LYS A 527 23.20 -0.26 12.60
CA LYS A 527 23.75 -1.54 12.11
C LYS A 527 23.36 -1.78 10.65
#